data_a08d5ca08ac25ea53f03a87e91e83fff
#
_entry.id   a08d5ca08ac25ea53f03a87e91e83fff
#
_cell.length_a   1.000
_cell.length_b   1.000
_cell.length_c   1.000
_cell.angle_alpha   90.00
_cell.angle_beta   90.00
_cell.angle_gamma   90.00
#
_symmetry.space_group_name_H-M   'P 1'
#
loop_
_entity.id
_entity.type
_entity.pdbx_description
1 polymer ?
#
loop_
_entity_poly.entity_id
_entity_poly.type
_entity_poly.pdbx_seq_one_letter_code
_entity_poly.pdbx_strand_id
1 'polypeptide(L)'
;VAPLELVLCNKNEGGCGLLQLKHTVSDEAMFRNYWYLSGINQTMTEELSQITKSVSKIVTLDANDYVIDIGSNDGTLLRSYQAVELNTVGFEPARNLQKYGSKGTTSIIVDFFSCDAWVSVFGDKKAKVITAIGMFYDLDDPNSFIKDVYKCLDDDGLLVIQMMYVPFFLERNAFDGICHEHLEYYTMNSLSYLLEMHGFEIFDVKLREEINEGSVRFYIRKRGKGQTLNFSDGAQDSLLKLIDLEKKLKLNELNTYHALVDRILDAKQKTISFLNEEVKNGKVIHGYAASTKGNTTLQFYEITPN
;
A
#
# COMPACT_ATOMS: atom_id res chain seq x y z
N VAL A 1 10.69 19.10 -13.01
CA VAL A 1 9.99 18.91 -11.74
C VAL A 1 8.55 18.54 -12.07
N ALA A 2 8.09 17.37 -11.66
CA ALA A 2 6.69 16.99 -11.79
C ALA A 2 5.88 17.64 -10.65
N PRO A 3 4.73 18.29 -10.93
CA PRO A 3 3.91 18.87 -9.88
C PRO A 3 3.19 17.77 -9.09
N LEU A 4 2.96 18.03 -7.79
CA LEU A 4 2.10 17.22 -6.93
C LEU A 4 0.69 17.86 -6.95
N GLU A 5 -0.18 17.35 -7.80
CA GLU A 5 -1.57 17.80 -7.96
C GLU A 5 -2.49 16.60 -7.79
N LEU A 6 -3.37 16.66 -6.78
CA LEU A 6 -4.38 15.64 -6.55
C LEU A 6 -5.64 15.90 -7.37
N VAL A 7 -6.22 14.87 -7.94
CA VAL A 7 -7.51 14.88 -8.63
C VAL A 7 -8.40 13.78 -8.10
N LEU A 8 -9.70 14.07 -8.01
CA LEU A 8 -10.72 13.09 -7.64
C LEU A 8 -11.47 12.64 -8.90
N CYS A 9 -11.47 11.34 -9.15
CA CYS A 9 -12.27 10.76 -10.24
C CYS A 9 -13.76 10.91 -9.92
N ASN A 10 -14.48 11.70 -10.75
CA ASN A 10 -15.84 12.12 -10.41
C ASN A 10 -16.86 10.99 -10.57
N LYS A 11 -17.37 10.50 -9.46
CA LYS A 11 -18.38 9.42 -9.45
C LYS A 11 -19.70 9.81 -10.08
N ASN A 12 -20.08 11.09 -10.02
CA ASN A 12 -21.33 11.58 -10.61
C ASN A 12 -21.29 11.64 -12.16
N GLU A 13 -20.09 11.54 -12.72
CA GLU A 13 -19.84 11.51 -14.16
C GLU A 13 -19.38 10.13 -14.65
N GLY A 14 -19.65 9.07 -13.88
CA GLY A 14 -19.29 7.70 -14.21
C GLY A 14 -17.89 7.29 -13.82
N GLY A 15 -17.18 8.10 -13.02
CA GLY A 15 -15.87 7.78 -12.49
C GLY A 15 -15.90 6.81 -11.30
N CYS A 16 -14.73 6.35 -10.87
CA CYS A 16 -14.59 5.34 -9.81
C CYS A 16 -14.50 5.90 -8.40
N GLY A 17 -14.35 7.23 -8.22
CA GLY A 17 -14.16 7.85 -6.90
C GLY A 17 -12.73 7.76 -6.35
N LEU A 18 -11.75 7.39 -7.15
CA LEU A 18 -10.35 7.34 -6.77
C LEU A 18 -9.77 8.76 -6.63
N LEU A 19 -9.11 9.03 -5.52
CA LEU A 19 -8.23 10.18 -5.36
C LEU A 19 -6.84 9.76 -5.86
N GLN A 20 -6.20 10.56 -6.72
CA GLN A 20 -4.93 10.19 -7.34
C GLN A 20 -4.10 11.41 -7.72
N LEU A 21 -2.81 11.20 -7.96
CA LEU A 21 -1.97 12.22 -8.61
C LEU A 21 -2.38 12.37 -10.08
N LYS A 22 -2.40 13.62 -10.54
CA LYS A 22 -2.64 13.97 -11.94
C LYS A 22 -1.43 13.70 -12.83
N HIS A 23 -0.23 13.77 -12.26
CA HIS A 23 1.03 13.63 -12.95
C HIS A 23 1.84 12.50 -12.32
N THR A 24 2.35 11.60 -13.14
CA THR A 24 3.16 10.46 -12.71
C THR A 24 4.63 10.66 -13.07
N VAL A 25 5.50 9.97 -12.36
CA VAL A 25 6.90 9.81 -12.68
C VAL A 25 7.14 8.34 -13.00
N SER A 26 7.99 8.04 -13.97
CA SER A 26 8.25 6.66 -14.39
C SER A 26 8.67 5.79 -13.21
N ASP A 27 8.02 4.64 -13.05
CA ASP A 27 8.32 3.58 -12.09
C ASP A 27 9.77 3.06 -12.25
N GLU A 28 10.27 2.96 -13.49
CA GLU A 28 11.67 2.65 -13.78
C GLU A 28 12.65 3.60 -13.08
N ALA A 29 12.33 4.89 -13.06
CA ALA A 29 13.17 5.89 -12.41
C ALA A 29 13.06 5.84 -10.88
N MET A 30 11.88 5.47 -10.37
CA MET A 30 11.59 5.47 -8.94
C MET A 30 12.07 4.20 -8.24
N PHE A 31 11.88 3.02 -8.83
CA PHE A 31 11.97 1.76 -8.10
C PHE A 31 13.11 0.82 -8.53
N ARG A 32 13.90 1.11 -9.59
CA ARG A 32 15.05 0.26 -9.97
C ARG A 32 16.23 0.31 -9.01
N ASN A 33 16.22 1.25 -8.09
CA ASN A 33 17.20 1.38 -7.01
C ASN A 33 16.51 1.95 -5.76
N TYR A 34 16.32 1.14 -4.72
CA TYR A 34 15.55 1.53 -3.56
C TYR A 34 16.35 1.34 -2.26
N TRP A 35 16.31 2.34 -1.37
CA TRP A 35 17.20 2.38 -0.22
C TRP A 35 16.57 1.84 1.07
N TYR A 36 15.26 1.73 1.13
CA TYR A 36 14.56 1.22 2.30
C TYR A 36 14.71 -0.30 2.41
N LEU A 37 14.92 -0.80 3.64
CA LEU A 37 14.93 -2.23 3.98
C LEU A 37 13.90 -2.49 5.08
N SER A 38 12.92 -3.31 4.80
CA SER A 38 11.83 -3.63 5.74
C SER A 38 12.32 -4.30 7.01
N GLY A 39 13.33 -5.16 6.91
CA GLY A 39 13.89 -5.92 8.02
C GLY A 39 14.75 -5.15 9.00
N ILE A 40 15.09 -3.88 8.72
CA ILE A 40 15.83 -3.03 9.68
C ILE A 40 14.91 -2.51 10.79
N ASN A 41 13.63 -2.31 10.50
CA ASN A 41 12.67 -1.76 11.44
C ASN A 41 11.90 -2.89 12.14
N GLN A 42 12.02 -2.96 13.46
CA GLN A 42 11.38 -4.01 14.26
C GLN A 42 9.85 -3.96 14.13
N THR A 43 9.24 -2.78 14.20
CA THR A 43 7.79 -2.61 14.05
C THR A 43 7.30 -3.16 12.70
N MET A 44 8.05 -2.88 11.62
CA MET A 44 7.72 -3.39 10.30
C MET A 44 7.90 -4.91 10.22
N THR A 45 8.97 -5.45 10.78
CA THR A 45 9.21 -6.90 10.83
C THR A 45 8.09 -7.64 11.57
N GLU A 46 7.64 -7.09 12.69
CA GLU A 46 6.52 -7.62 13.47
C GLU A 46 5.21 -7.55 12.69
N GLU A 47 4.96 -6.44 11.99
CA GLU A 47 3.77 -6.27 11.14
C GLU A 47 3.74 -7.28 10.00
N LEU A 48 4.85 -7.44 9.27
CA LEU A 48 4.96 -8.43 8.19
C LEU A 48 4.77 -9.86 8.70
N SER A 49 5.31 -10.18 9.88
CA SER A 49 5.07 -11.47 10.54
C SER A 49 3.61 -11.67 10.94
N GLN A 50 2.90 -10.62 11.33
CA GLN A 50 1.46 -10.71 11.60
C GLN A 50 0.63 -10.97 10.33
N ILE A 51 1.09 -10.47 9.16
CA ILE A 51 0.43 -10.77 7.88
C ILE A 51 0.47 -12.28 7.64
N THR A 52 1.64 -12.90 7.67
CA THR A 52 1.78 -14.34 7.40
C THR A 52 1.02 -15.20 8.41
N LYS A 53 1.01 -14.81 9.70
CA LYS A 53 0.18 -15.47 10.73
C LYS A 53 -1.32 -15.34 10.46
N SER A 54 -1.77 -14.20 9.92
CA SER A 54 -3.18 -14.03 9.53
C SER A 54 -3.51 -14.85 8.29
N VAL A 55 -2.63 -14.86 7.29
CA VAL A 55 -2.74 -15.70 6.09
C VAL A 55 -2.93 -17.16 6.46
N SER A 56 -2.08 -17.72 7.35
CA SER A 56 -2.15 -19.13 7.77
C SER A 56 -3.43 -19.51 8.52
N LYS A 57 -4.20 -18.52 8.99
CA LYS A 57 -5.53 -18.75 9.58
C LYS A 57 -6.65 -18.76 8.55
N ILE A 58 -6.44 -18.02 7.45
CA ILE A 58 -7.44 -17.82 6.39
C ILE A 58 -7.34 -18.90 5.33
N VAL A 59 -6.13 -19.25 4.92
CA VAL A 59 -5.87 -20.25 3.87
C VAL A 59 -5.02 -21.38 4.39
N THR A 60 -5.40 -22.61 4.05
CA THR A 60 -4.56 -23.78 4.32
C THR A 60 -3.43 -23.79 3.30
N LEU A 61 -2.20 -23.86 3.81
CA LEU A 61 -1.00 -23.94 3.00
C LEU A 61 -0.39 -25.33 3.14
N ASP A 62 -0.17 -25.98 2.01
CA ASP A 62 0.45 -27.29 1.93
C ASP A 62 1.91 -27.17 1.48
N ALA A 63 2.71 -28.19 1.71
CA ALA A 63 4.10 -28.24 1.25
C ALA A 63 4.16 -28.09 -0.28
N ASN A 64 5.11 -27.28 -0.73
CA ASN A 64 5.32 -26.87 -2.13
C ASN A 64 4.28 -25.92 -2.72
N ASP A 65 3.31 -25.41 -1.96
CA ASP A 65 2.49 -24.29 -2.40
C ASP A 65 3.35 -23.06 -2.72
N TYR A 66 2.93 -22.31 -3.73
CA TYR A 66 3.58 -21.06 -4.08
C TYR A 66 2.93 -19.89 -3.32
N VAL A 67 3.77 -19.07 -2.71
CA VAL A 67 3.39 -17.76 -2.16
C VAL A 67 4.21 -16.68 -2.84
N ILE A 68 3.55 -15.64 -3.30
CA ILE A 68 4.17 -14.50 -3.99
C ILE A 68 4.07 -13.27 -3.09
N ASP A 69 5.18 -12.52 -2.99
CA ASP A 69 5.19 -11.18 -2.41
C ASP A 69 5.64 -10.17 -3.48
N ILE A 70 4.79 -9.21 -3.81
CA ILE A 70 5.04 -8.21 -4.84
C ILE A 70 5.53 -6.93 -4.17
N GLY A 71 6.67 -6.39 -4.65
CA GLY A 71 7.43 -5.39 -3.92
C GLY A 71 8.07 -5.99 -2.69
N SER A 72 8.67 -7.18 -2.83
CA SER A 72 9.11 -8.02 -1.71
C SER A 72 10.26 -7.44 -0.89
N ASN A 73 10.84 -6.34 -1.35
CA ASN A 73 11.92 -5.62 -0.70
C ASN A 73 13.09 -6.56 -0.32
N ASP A 74 13.46 -6.66 0.92
CA ASP A 74 14.52 -7.54 1.41
C ASP A 74 14.07 -8.98 1.73
N GLY A 75 12.81 -9.34 1.39
CA GLY A 75 12.24 -10.68 1.60
C GLY A 75 11.79 -10.97 3.03
N THR A 76 11.70 -9.96 3.89
CA THR A 76 11.33 -10.13 5.32
C THR A 76 9.95 -10.76 5.49
N LEU A 77 8.94 -10.40 4.66
CA LEU A 77 7.63 -11.03 4.69
C LEU A 77 7.74 -12.51 4.32
N LEU A 78 8.39 -12.83 3.23
CA LEU A 78 8.53 -14.20 2.74
C LEU A 78 9.22 -15.11 3.75
N ARG A 79 10.26 -14.61 4.43
CA ARG A 79 10.96 -15.36 5.49
C ARG A 79 10.11 -15.56 6.76
N SER A 80 9.05 -14.83 6.93
CA SER A 80 8.19 -14.96 8.12
C SER A 80 7.17 -16.11 8.03
N TYR A 81 7.03 -16.79 6.90
CA TYR A 81 6.30 -18.04 6.81
C TYR A 81 7.05 -19.16 7.54
N GLN A 82 6.40 -19.81 8.51
CA GLN A 82 7.08 -20.75 9.42
C GLN A 82 6.53 -22.18 9.41
N ALA A 83 5.39 -22.43 8.76
CA ALA A 83 4.60 -23.62 9.05
C ALA A 83 4.89 -24.83 8.16
N VAL A 84 5.29 -24.64 6.89
CA VAL A 84 5.50 -25.69 5.89
C VAL A 84 6.58 -25.28 4.90
N GLU A 85 7.15 -26.23 4.18
CA GLU A 85 8.12 -25.96 3.11
C GLU A 85 7.41 -25.36 1.89
N LEU A 86 7.32 -24.04 1.84
CA LEU A 86 6.66 -23.29 0.77
C LEU A 86 7.65 -22.86 -0.31
N ASN A 87 7.15 -22.69 -1.53
CA ASN A 87 7.86 -21.96 -2.58
C ASN A 87 7.62 -20.46 -2.42
N THR A 88 8.52 -19.78 -1.72
CA THR A 88 8.44 -18.35 -1.46
C THR A 88 9.10 -17.56 -2.59
N VAL A 89 8.29 -16.79 -3.33
CA VAL A 89 8.74 -16.04 -4.50
C VAL A 89 8.49 -14.55 -4.31
N GLY A 90 9.54 -13.74 -4.46
CA GLY A 90 9.44 -12.29 -4.44
C GLY A 90 9.56 -11.69 -5.84
N PHE A 91 8.76 -10.66 -6.12
CA PHE A 91 8.99 -9.73 -7.21
C PHE A 91 9.53 -8.43 -6.63
N GLU A 92 10.73 -8.03 -7.05
CA GLU A 92 11.39 -6.84 -6.53
C GLU A 92 12.17 -6.14 -7.66
N PRO A 93 11.70 -4.98 -8.15
CA PRO A 93 12.36 -4.28 -9.24
C PRO A 93 13.71 -3.65 -8.85
N ALA A 94 13.93 -3.40 -7.55
CA ALA A 94 15.16 -2.76 -7.07
C ALA A 94 16.35 -3.73 -7.09
N ARG A 95 17.22 -3.54 -8.06
CA ARG A 95 18.39 -4.41 -8.29
C ARG A 95 19.34 -4.50 -7.09
N ASN A 96 19.48 -3.41 -6.35
CA ASN A 96 20.33 -3.35 -5.15
C ASN A 96 19.78 -4.18 -3.97
N LEU A 97 18.48 -4.56 -3.98
CA LEU A 97 17.84 -5.34 -2.93
C LEU A 97 17.93 -6.86 -3.16
N GLN A 98 18.20 -7.32 -4.38
CA GLN A 98 18.27 -8.74 -4.74
C GLN A 98 19.13 -9.56 -3.74
N LYS A 99 20.29 -9.04 -3.37
CA LYS A 99 21.23 -9.73 -2.46
C LYS A 99 20.67 -9.96 -1.05
N TYR A 100 19.69 -9.17 -0.64
CA TYR A 100 19.00 -9.33 0.65
C TYR A 100 17.79 -10.23 0.50
N GLY A 101 16.96 -9.98 -0.52
CA GLY A 101 15.74 -10.73 -0.80
C GLY A 101 15.98 -12.21 -1.06
N SER A 102 17.07 -12.57 -1.76
CA SER A 102 17.41 -13.97 -2.07
C SER A 102 17.84 -14.82 -0.87
N LYS A 103 18.08 -14.20 0.28
CA LYS A 103 18.47 -14.95 1.49
C LYS A 103 17.26 -15.58 2.16
N GLY A 104 17.15 -16.89 2.16
CA GLY A 104 16.09 -17.63 2.83
C GLY A 104 14.73 -17.51 2.16
N THR A 105 14.70 -17.21 0.86
CA THR A 105 13.57 -17.31 -0.05
C THR A 105 13.87 -18.30 -1.15
N THR A 106 12.83 -18.84 -1.79
CA THR A 106 13.03 -19.79 -2.91
C THR A 106 13.53 -19.07 -4.16
N SER A 107 12.96 -17.91 -4.48
CA SER A 107 13.36 -17.14 -5.66
C SER A 107 13.02 -15.67 -5.51
N ILE A 108 13.84 -14.78 -6.12
CA ILE A 108 13.53 -13.37 -6.34
C ILE A 108 13.61 -13.08 -7.82
N ILE A 109 12.50 -12.63 -8.40
CA ILE A 109 12.44 -12.11 -9.77
C ILE A 109 12.73 -10.61 -9.68
N VAL A 110 13.87 -10.19 -10.28
CA VAL A 110 14.31 -8.78 -10.22
C VAL A 110 13.65 -8.00 -11.34
N ASP A 111 12.35 -7.85 -11.23
CA ASP A 111 11.52 -7.10 -12.17
C ASP A 111 10.20 -6.68 -11.52
N PHE A 112 9.47 -5.81 -12.22
CA PHE A 112 8.07 -5.52 -11.90
C PHE A 112 7.22 -6.78 -12.07
N PHE A 113 6.17 -6.89 -11.27
CA PHE A 113 5.27 -8.04 -11.36
C PHE A 113 4.49 -8.01 -12.68
N SER A 114 4.48 -9.14 -13.36
CA SER A 114 3.58 -9.44 -14.47
C SER A 114 3.33 -10.96 -14.55
N CYS A 115 2.18 -11.32 -15.11
CA CYS A 115 1.88 -12.72 -15.33
C CYS A 115 2.88 -13.38 -16.32
N ASP A 116 3.35 -12.64 -17.31
CA ASP A 116 4.34 -13.16 -18.28
C ASP A 116 5.68 -13.45 -17.60
N ALA A 117 6.14 -12.58 -16.70
CA ALA A 117 7.35 -12.84 -15.93
C ALA A 117 7.19 -14.07 -15.01
N TRP A 118 6.02 -14.23 -14.37
CA TRP A 118 5.71 -15.43 -13.60
C TRP A 118 5.76 -16.69 -14.44
N VAL A 119 5.02 -16.74 -15.55
CA VAL A 119 4.92 -17.89 -16.46
C VAL A 119 6.26 -18.25 -17.05
N SER A 120 7.11 -17.28 -17.36
CA SER A 120 8.46 -17.53 -17.90
C SER A 120 9.36 -18.36 -16.98
N VAL A 121 9.13 -18.27 -15.64
CA VAL A 121 9.95 -18.97 -14.63
C VAL A 121 9.25 -20.22 -14.10
N PHE A 122 7.95 -20.17 -13.86
CA PHE A 122 7.19 -21.19 -13.14
C PHE A 122 6.12 -21.91 -14.00
N GLY A 123 5.96 -21.51 -15.28
CA GLY A 123 4.95 -22.08 -16.17
C GLY A 123 3.53 -21.82 -15.66
N ASP A 124 2.67 -22.84 -15.76
CA ASP A 124 1.26 -22.75 -15.40
C ASP A 124 0.96 -22.82 -13.88
N LYS A 125 2.01 -22.81 -13.05
CA LYS A 125 1.84 -22.84 -11.60
C LYS A 125 1.01 -21.64 -11.11
N LYS A 126 0.18 -21.90 -10.09
CA LYS A 126 -0.62 -20.85 -9.44
C LYS A 126 -0.12 -20.62 -8.02
N ALA A 127 -0.21 -19.38 -7.59
CA ALA A 127 0.10 -19.02 -6.22
C ALA A 127 -1.12 -19.23 -5.32
N LYS A 128 -0.91 -19.84 -4.17
CA LYS A 128 -1.93 -19.99 -3.14
C LYS A 128 -2.17 -18.67 -2.39
N VAL A 129 -1.12 -17.87 -2.28
CA VAL A 129 -1.18 -16.52 -1.69
C VAL A 129 -0.39 -15.55 -2.55
N ILE A 130 -0.97 -14.36 -2.74
CA ILE A 130 -0.27 -13.20 -3.30
C ILE A 130 -0.41 -12.06 -2.31
N THR A 131 0.70 -11.40 -1.97
CA THR A 131 0.73 -10.22 -1.11
C THR A 131 1.25 -9.01 -1.88
N ALA A 132 0.63 -7.83 -1.64
CA ALA A 132 1.06 -6.53 -2.13
C ALA A 132 0.97 -5.54 -0.96
N ILE A 133 2.09 -5.34 -0.27
CA ILE A 133 2.14 -4.64 1.01
C ILE A 133 2.92 -3.35 0.85
N GLY A 134 2.22 -2.20 0.99
CA GLY A 134 2.86 -0.88 0.90
C GLY A 134 3.40 -0.54 -0.48
N MET A 135 2.78 -1.08 -1.55
CA MET A 135 3.19 -0.82 -2.93
C MET A 135 2.02 -0.66 -3.93
N PHE A 136 0.82 -1.10 -3.56
CA PHE A 136 -0.31 -1.13 -4.50
C PHE A 136 -0.75 0.27 -4.97
N TYR A 137 -0.56 1.27 -4.15
CA TYR A 137 -0.85 2.68 -4.45
C TYR A 137 0.23 3.38 -5.30
N ASP A 138 1.29 2.67 -5.67
CA ASP A 138 2.40 3.17 -6.49
C ASP A 138 2.25 2.75 -7.96
N LEU A 139 1.20 2.03 -8.31
CA LEU A 139 1.00 1.42 -9.61
C LEU A 139 0.54 2.45 -10.65
N ASP A 140 1.20 2.46 -11.80
CA ASP A 140 0.81 3.29 -12.96
C ASP A 140 -0.42 2.71 -13.70
N ASP A 141 -0.55 1.37 -13.72
CA ASP A 141 -1.70 0.65 -14.30
C ASP A 141 -2.22 -0.46 -13.36
N PRO A 142 -3.04 -0.10 -12.36
CA PRO A 142 -3.63 -1.08 -11.44
C PRO A 142 -4.57 -2.08 -12.13
N ASN A 143 -5.14 -1.71 -13.28
CA ASN A 143 -6.01 -2.62 -14.04
C ASN A 143 -5.24 -3.80 -14.61
N SER A 144 -4.11 -3.55 -15.27
CA SER A 144 -3.23 -4.62 -15.79
C SER A 144 -2.66 -5.45 -14.66
N PHE A 145 -2.26 -4.81 -13.55
CA PHE A 145 -1.75 -5.50 -12.38
C PHE A 145 -2.79 -6.49 -11.81
N ILE A 146 -4.02 -6.06 -11.56
CA ILE A 146 -5.06 -6.94 -11.00
C ILE A 146 -5.45 -8.06 -11.98
N LYS A 147 -5.46 -7.80 -13.29
CA LYS A 147 -5.63 -8.84 -14.31
C LYS A 147 -4.55 -9.93 -14.21
N ASP A 148 -3.30 -9.54 -14.02
CA ASP A 148 -2.18 -10.47 -13.94
C ASP A 148 -2.20 -11.22 -12.61
N VAL A 149 -2.55 -10.56 -11.50
CA VAL A 149 -2.83 -11.23 -10.22
C VAL A 149 -3.93 -12.29 -10.39
N TYR A 150 -5.03 -11.97 -11.10
CA TYR A 150 -6.11 -12.94 -11.33
C TYR A 150 -5.63 -14.20 -12.06
N LYS A 151 -4.75 -14.04 -13.05
CA LYS A 151 -4.19 -15.16 -13.81
C LYS A 151 -3.22 -16.01 -12.97
N CYS A 152 -2.44 -15.40 -12.09
CA CYS A 152 -1.42 -16.07 -11.28
C CYS A 152 -1.96 -16.69 -10.00
N LEU A 153 -3.04 -16.16 -9.44
CA LEU A 153 -3.65 -16.65 -8.21
C LEU A 153 -4.43 -17.96 -8.47
N ASP A 154 -4.34 -18.91 -7.53
CA ASP A 154 -5.18 -20.10 -7.50
C ASP A 154 -6.68 -19.74 -7.35
N ASP A 155 -7.58 -20.63 -7.77
CA ASP A 155 -9.02 -20.39 -7.60
C ASP A 155 -9.44 -20.33 -6.12
N ASP A 156 -8.79 -21.11 -5.28
CA ASP A 156 -8.94 -21.07 -3.82
C ASP A 156 -7.79 -20.26 -3.14
N GLY A 157 -7.21 -19.34 -3.89
CA GLY A 157 -6.11 -18.51 -3.42
C GLY A 157 -6.56 -17.24 -2.72
N LEU A 158 -5.65 -16.66 -1.97
CA LEU A 158 -5.82 -15.43 -1.20
C LEU A 158 -4.93 -14.31 -1.74
N LEU A 159 -5.53 -13.17 -2.08
CA LEU A 159 -4.80 -11.92 -2.31
C LEU A 159 -4.90 -11.05 -1.05
N VAL A 160 -3.77 -10.53 -0.58
CA VAL A 160 -3.70 -9.59 0.54
C VAL A 160 -3.10 -8.28 0.05
N ILE A 161 -3.84 -7.20 0.18
CA ILE A 161 -3.36 -5.84 -0.10
C ILE A 161 -3.37 -5.05 1.21
N GLN A 162 -2.23 -4.44 1.55
CA GLN A 162 -2.17 -3.50 2.68
C GLN A 162 -1.59 -2.19 2.22
N MET A 163 -2.27 -1.10 2.57
CA MET A 163 -1.90 0.24 2.13
C MET A 163 -2.38 1.31 3.09
N MET A 164 -1.88 2.54 2.90
CA MET A 164 -2.42 3.74 3.53
C MET A 164 -3.90 3.89 3.21
N TYR A 165 -4.70 4.34 4.20
CA TYR A 165 -6.15 4.42 4.10
C TYR A 165 -6.63 5.88 4.14
N VAL A 166 -7.39 6.29 3.14
CA VAL A 166 -7.85 7.68 2.99
C VAL A 166 -8.54 8.25 4.23
N PRO A 167 -9.42 7.56 4.98
CA PRO A 167 -9.98 8.08 6.22
C PRO A 167 -8.93 8.51 7.24
N PHE A 168 -7.86 7.74 7.46
CA PHE A 168 -6.78 8.12 8.38
C PHE A 168 -5.92 9.27 7.82
N PHE A 169 -5.67 9.28 6.52
CA PHE A 169 -5.01 10.38 5.83
C PHE A 169 -5.74 11.71 6.07
N LEU A 170 -7.08 11.72 5.98
CA LEU A 170 -7.91 12.90 6.26
C LEU A 170 -7.92 13.28 7.74
N GLU A 171 -8.07 12.32 8.65
CA GLU A 171 -8.15 12.54 10.08
C GLU A 171 -6.85 13.12 10.64
N ARG A 172 -5.72 12.62 10.17
CA ARG A 172 -4.38 12.98 10.66
C ARG A 172 -3.75 14.14 9.90
N ASN A 173 -4.41 14.67 8.88
CA ASN A 173 -3.85 15.66 7.95
C ASN A 173 -2.49 15.22 7.39
N ALA A 174 -2.36 13.94 7.01
CA ALA A 174 -1.11 13.31 6.61
C ALA A 174 -0.69 13.70 5.18
N PHE A 175 -0.67 15.01 4.87
CA PHE A 175 -0.36 15.55 3.55
C PHE A 175 1.08 15.26 3.10
N ASP A 176 1.98 15.00 4.03
CA ASP A 176 3.35 14.59 3.79
C ASP A 176 3.46 13.20 3.12
N GLY A 177 2.37 12.41 3.19
CA GLY A 177 2.19 11.22 2.38
C GLY A 177 1.89 11.49 0.90
N ILE A 178 1.67 12.75 0.48
CA ILE A 178 1.52 13.13 -0.94
C ILE A 178 2.92 13.31 -1.51
N CYS A 179 3.39 12.31 -2.23
CA CYS A 179 4.72 12.30 -2.86
C CYS A 179 4.65 11.58 -4.21
N HIS A 180 5.70 11.71 -5.00
CA HIS A 180 5.71 11.16 -6.36
C HIS A 180 5.72 9.63 -6.42
N GLU A 181 6.03 8.94 -5.32
CA GLU A 181 5.93 7.49 -5.19
C GLU A 181 4.47 7.05 -5.07
N HIS A 182 3.62 7.84 -4.38
CA HIS A 182 2.23 7.48 -4.09
C HIS A 182 1.28 8.06 -5.13
N LEU A 183 0.94 7.27 -6.13
CA LEU A 183 0.09 7.72 -7.25
C LEU A 183 -1.39 7.75 -6.89
N GLU A 184 -1.84 6.86 -6.01
CA GLU A 184 -3.23 6.55 -5.77
C GLU A 184 -3.58 6.47 -4.28
N TYR A 185 -4.73 7.03 -3.90
CA TYR A 185 -5.20 7.10 -2.52
C TYR A 185 -6.53 6.37 -2.42
N TYR A 186 -6.47 5.10 -2.04
CA TYR A 186 -7.63 4.22 -2.07
C TYR A 186 -8.54 4.40 -0.85
N THR A 187 -9.83 4.36 -1.16
CA THR A 187 -10.90 4.00 -0.23
C THR A 187 -11.27 2.53 -0.43
N MET A 188 -11.99 1.91 0.50
CA MET A 188 -12.55 0.59 0.27
C MET A 188 -13.48 0.60 -0.96
N ASN A 189 -14.23 1.67 -1.17
CA ASN A 189 -15.16 1.81 -2.29
C ASN A 189 -14.44 1.85 -3.64
N SER A 190 -13.37 2.67 -3.80
CA SER A 190 -12.62 2.74 -5.06
C SER A 190 -11.85 1.45 -5.34
N LEU A 191 -11.29 0.81 -4.29
CA LEU A 191 -10.64 -0.49 -4.44
C LEU A 191 -11.65 -1.58 -4.82
N SER A 192 -12.81 -1.64 -4.17
CA SER A 192 -13.87 -2.60 -4.52
C SER A 192 -14.29 -2.46 -5.96
N TYR A 193 -14.46 -1.22 -6.45
CA TYR A 193 -14.81 -0.96 -7.84
C TYR A 193 -13.78 -1.56 -8.82
N LEU A 194 -12.49 -1.33 -8.58
CA LEU A 194 -11.41 -1.91 -9.39
C LEU A 194 -11.43 -3.44 -9.34
N LEU A 195 -11.50 -4.01 -8.15
CA LEU A 195 -11.47 -5.45 -7.93
C LEU A 195 -12.65 -6.17 -8.60
N GLU A 196 -13.84 -5.59 -8.48
CA GLU A 196 -15.07 -6.14 -9.06
C GLU A 196 -15.03 -6.21 -10.59
N MET A 197 -14.43 -5.22 -11.24
CA MET A 197 -14.23 -5.23 -12.70
C MET A 197 -13.36 -6.39 -13.17
N HIS A 198 -12.48 -6.91 -12.29
CA HIS A 198 -11.55 -7.98 -12.61
C HIS A 198 -11.91 -9.32 -11.93
N GLY A 199 -13.15 -9.47 -11.45
CA GLY A 199 -13.65 -10.73 -10.91
C GLY A 199 -13.18 -11.07 -9.52
N PHE A 200 -12.74 -10.08 -8.73
CA PHE A 200 -12.41 -10.23 -7.32
C PHE A 200 -13.50 -9.65 -6.41
N GLU A 201 -13.47 -10.04 -5.14
CA GLU A 201 -14.26 -9.46 -4.06
C GLU A 201 -13.45 -9.37 -2.76
N ILE A 202 -13.64 -8.29 -2.01
CA ILE A 202 -13.11 -8.15 -0.65
C ILE A 202 -14.05 -8.91 0.28
N PHE A 203 -13.52 -9.85 1.06
CA PHE A 203 -14.35 -10.66 1.96
C PHE A 203 -14.02 -10.40 3.45
N ASP A 204 -12.88 -9.80 3.74
CA ASP A 204 -12.48 -9.42 5.09
C ASP A 204 -11.55 -8.22 5.08
N VAL A 205 -11.48 -7.47 6.19
CA VAL A 205 -10.67 -6.27 6.31
C VAL A 205 -10.17 -6.08 7.73
N LYS A 206 -8.95 -5.54 7.87
CA LYS A 206 -8.37 -5.19 9.15
C LYS A 206 -7.74 -3.79 9.11
N LEU A 207 -8.16 -2.93 10.02
CA LEU A 207 -7.50 -1.64 10.23
C LEU A 207 -6.19 -1.82 10.99
N ARG A 208 -5.18 -1.07 10.58
CA ARG A 208 -3.83 -1.04 11.17
C ARG A 208 -3.44 0.41 11.46
N GLU A 209 -4.03 0.95 12.50
CA GLU A 209 -3.94 2.38 12.82
C GLU A 209 -2.53 2.85 13.14
N GLU A 210 -1.70 1.96 13.71
CA GLU A 210 -0.32 2.27 14.12
C GLU A 210 0.70 2.17 12.97
N ILE A 211 0.28 1.64 11.82
CA ILE A 211 1.18 1.37 10.69
C ILE A 211 1.02 2.45 9.63
N ASN A 212 2.13 3.08 9.24
CA ASN A 212 2.18 4.08 8.16
C ASN A 212 1.07 5.15 8.28
N GLU A 213 0.92 5.74 9.47
CA GLU A 213 -0.08 6.80 9.75
C GLU A 213 -1.54 6.33 9.60
N GLY A 214 -1.75 5.04 9.64
CA GLY A 214 -3.04 4.39 9.50
C GLY A 214 -3.19 3.68 8.17
N SER A 215 -3.07 2.36 8.23
CA SER A 215 -3.22 1.47 7.09
C SER A 215 -4.48 0.62 7.21
N VAL A 216 -4.89 0.08 6.08
CA VAL A 216 -5.93 -0.93 5.97
C VAL A 216 -5.37 -2.15 5.26
N ARG A 217 -5.70 -3.33 5.74
CA ARG A 217 -5.37 -4.62 5.13
C ARG A 217 -6.64 -5.25 4.62
N PHE A 218 -6.71 -5.51 3.32
CA PHE A 218 -7.80 -6.18 2.64
C PHE A 218 -7.45 -7.63 2.36
N TYR A 219 -8.39 -8.53 2.63
CA TYR A 219 -8.35 -9.93 2.24
C TYR A 219 -9.33 -10.14 1.11
N ILE A 220 -8.81 -10.64 -0.02
CA ILE A 220 -9.47 -10.60 -1.31
C ILE A 220 -9.42 -12.00 -1.92
N ARG A 221 -10.52 -12.43 -2.54
CA ARG A 221 -10.61 -13.69 -3.27
C ARG A 221 -11.24 -13.48 -4.64
N LYS A 222 -11.08 -14.45 -5.51
CA LYS A 222 -11.82 -14.48 -6.77
C LYS A 222 -13.32 -14.66 -6.48
N ARG A 223 -14.15 -13.87 -7.14
CA ARG A 223 -15.60 -13.89 -6.94
C ARG A 223 -16.18 -15.28 -7.26
N GLY A 224 -16.98 -15.82 -6.35
CA GLY A 224 -17.56 -17.14 -6.49
C GLY A 224 -16.59 -18.31 -6.39
N LYS A 225 -15.35 -18.05 -6.00
CA LYS A 225 -14.28 -19.01 -5.72
C LYS A 225 -13.80 -18.85 -4.28
N GLY A 226 -12.78 -19.62 -3.86
CA GLY A 226 -12.20 -19.48 -2.55
C GLY A 226 -13.13 -19.94 -1.41
N GLN A 227 -13.90 -20.99 -1.65
CA GLN A 227 -14.85 -21.52 -0.66
C GLN A 227 -14.15 -22.21 0.52
N THR A 228 -12.88 -22.57 0.34
CA THR A 228 -12.04 -23.19 1.37
C THR A 228 -11.37 -22.16 2.29
N LEU A 229 -11.48 -20.86 1.96
CA LEU A 229 -10.92 -19.80 2.79
C LEU A 229 -11.77 -19.60 4.05
N ASN A 230 -11.09 -19.51 5.19
CA ASN A 230 -11.72 -19.18 6.45
C ASN A 230 -11.95 -17.68 6.58
N PHE A 231 -13.07 -17.30 7.19
CA PHE A 231 -13.36 -15.91 7.51
C PHE A 231 -12.97 -15.63 8.97
N SER A 232 -12.51 -14.40 9.24
CA SER A 232 -12.38 -13.98 10.63
C SER A 232 -13.77 -13.74 11.25
N ASP A 233 -13.89 -14.00 12.55
CA ASP A 233 -15.10 -13.66 13.30
C ASP A 233 -15.36 -12.14 13.17
N GLY A 234 -16.54 -11.75 12.70
CA GLY A 234 -16.92 -10.36 12.51
C GLY A 234 -16.39 -9.70 11.22
N ALA A 235 -15.89 -10.46 10.24
CA ALA A 235 -15.43 -9.92 8.95
C ALA A 235 -16.49 -9.03 8.28
N GLN A 236 -17.73 -9.50 8.21
CA GLN A 236 -18.83 -8.75 7.60
C GLN A 236 -19.13 -7.44 8.34
N ASP A 237 -19.11 -7.47 9.68
CA ASP A 237 -19.30 -6.27 10.50
C ASP A 237 -18.18 -5.25 10.27
N SER A 238 -16.94 -5.71 10.11
CA SER A 238 -15.79 -4.87 9.81
C SER A 238 -15.95 -4.18 8.46
N LEU A 239 -16.37 -4.89 7.42
CA LEU A 239 -16.65 -4.33 6.10
C LEU A 239 -17.77 -3.27 6.16
N LEU A 240 -18.90 -3.59 6.84
CA LEU A 240 -20.01 -2.65 6.99
C LEU A 240 -19.59 -1.38 7.73
N LYS A 241 -18.78 -1.49 8.78
CA LYS A 241 -18.23 -0.33 9.51
C LYS A 241 -17.39 0.58 8.63
N LEU A 242 -16.57 0.01 7.73
CA LEU A 242 -15.78 0.82 6.79
C LEU A 242 -16.68 1.52 5.77
N ILE A 243 -17.66 0.82 5.20
CA ILE A 243 -18.63 1.42 4.27
C ILE A 243 -19.35 2.61 4.93
N ASP A 244 -19.80 2.45 6.17
CA ASP A 244 -20.49 3.50 6.90
C ASP A 244 -19.56 4.68 7.25
N LEU A 245 -18.31 4.40 7.60
CA LEU A 245 -17.29 5.42 7.82
C LEU A 245 -17.05 6.25 6.56
N GLU A 246 -16.82 5.61 5.41
CA GLU A 246 -16.58 6.29 4.14
C GLU A 246 -17.77 7.14 3.69
N LYS A 247 -19.00 6.64 3.91
CA LYS A 247 -20.23 7.41 3.64
C LYS A 247 -20.33 8.65 4.54
N LYS A 248 -20.05 8.52 5.84
CA LYS A 248 -20.07 9.64 6.80
C LYS A 248 -19.04 10.70 6.45
N LEU A 249 -17.85 10.27 5.99
CA LEU A 249 -16.77 11.16 5.58
C LEU A 249 -16.99 11.79 4.20
N LYS A 250 -17.98 11.30 3.43
CA LYS A 250 -18.33 11.83 2.10
C LYS A 250 -17.14 11.82 1.13
N LEU A 251 -16.41 10.71 1.08
CA LEU A 251 -15.15 10.59 0.34
C LEU A 251 -15.28 10.75 -1.19
N ASN A 252 -16.50 10.76 -1.72
CA ASN A 252 -16.77 11.03 -3.14
C ASN A 252 -17.05 12.51 -3.42
N GLU A 253 -17.02 13.38 -2.39
CA GLU A 253 -17.28 14.81 -2.53
C GLU A 253 -15.98 15.60 -2.50
N LEU A 254 -15.76 16.45 -3.48
CA LEU A 254 -14.56 17.29 -3.59
C LEU A 254 -14.38 18.21 -2.37
N ASN A 255 -15.51 18.68 -1.77
CA ASN A 255 -15.50 19.52 -0.59
C ASN A 255 -14.81 18.87 0.62
N THR A 256 -14.84 17.54 0.75
CA THR A 256 -14.11 16.81 1.80
C THR A 256 -12.60 17.07 1.70
N TYR A 257 -12.08 17.07 0.49
CA TYR A 257 -10.65 17.29 0.22
C TYR A 257 -10.28 18.77 0.28
N HIS A 258 -11.16 19.68 -0.12
CA HIS A 258 -10.94 21.12 0.11
C HIS A 258 -10.84 21.44 1.60
N ALA A 259 -11.70 20.87 2.44
CA ALA A 259 -11.62 21.04 3.89
C ALA A 259 -10.30 20.49 4.49
N LEU A 260 -9.72 19.43 3.90
CA LEU A 260 -8.38 18.97 4.24
C LEU A 260 -7.31 20.02 3.89
N VAL A 261 -7.37 20.58 2.67
CA VAL A 261 -6.44 21.63 2.23
C VAL A 261 -6.47 22.81 3.18
N ASP A 262 -7.66 23.28 3.58
CA ASP A 262 -7.81 24.39 4.52
C ASP A 262 -7.13 24.10 5.88
N ARG A 263 -7.27 22.87 6.41
CA ARG A 263 -6.60 22.46 7.64
C ARG A 263 -5.08 22.38 7.49
N ILE A 264 -4.58 21.91 6.34
CA ILE A 264 -3.15 21.84 6.03
C ILE A 264 -2.55 23.26 5.95
N LEU A 265 -3.24 24.19 5.28
CA LEU A 265 -2.80 25.58 5.16
C LEU A 265 -2.79 26.29 6.53
N ASP A 266 -3.79 26.08 7.37
CA ASP A 266 -3.82 26.58 8.74
C ASP A 266 -2.65 26.01 9.58
N ALA A 267 -2.38 24.70 9.46
CA ALA A 267 -1.24 24.07 10.12
C ALA A 267 0.11 24.64 9.64
N LYS A 268 0.28 24.86 8.33
CA LYS A 268 1.44 25.54 7.74
C LYS A 268 1.65 26.90 8.39
N GLN A 269 0.60 27.73 8.40
CA GLN A 269 0.67 29.09 8.95
C GLN A 269 1.05 29.11 10.43
N LYS A 270 0.43 28.25 11.25
CA LYS A 270 0.73 28.12 12.68
C LYS A 270 2.16 27.68 12.93
N THR A 271 2.64 26.67 12.16
CA THR A 271 4.00 26.14 12.29
C THR A 271 5.03 27.23 11.94
N ILE A 272 4.86 27.90 10.80
CA ILE A 272 5.79 28.97 10.38
C ILE A 272 5.80 30.13 11.40
N SER A 273 4.64 30.54 11.90
CA SER A 273 4.53 31.59 12.91
C SER A 273 5.27 31.21 14.20
N PHE A 274 5.10 29.97 14.67
CA PHE A 274 5.78 29.45 15.84
C PHE A 274 7.31 29.40 15.64
N LEU A 275 7.80 28.86 14.51
CA LEU A 275 9.22 28.79 14.22
C LEU A 275 9.86 30.18 14.16
N ASN A 276 9.21 31.13 13.50
CA ASN A 276 9.70 32.51 13.39
C ASN A 276 9.77 33.23 14.76
N GLU A 277 8.81 32.96 15.65
CA GLU A 277 8.85 33.48 17.02
C GLU A 277 10.01 32.90 17.83
N GLU A 278 10.23 31.59 17.74
CA GLU A 278 11.35 30.93 18.43
C GLU A 278 12.72 31.42 17.94
N VAL A 279 12.87 31.66 16.63
CA VAL A 279 14.08 32.27 16.07
C VAL A 279 14.27 33.71 16.58
N LYS A 280 13.22 34.53 16.63
CA LYS A 280 13.27 35.89 17.20
C LYS A 280 13.67 35.88 18.67
N ASN A 281 13.32 34.83 19.40
CA ASN A 281 13.70 34.62 20.80
C ASN A 281 15.13 34.07 20.95
N GLY A 282 15.92 34.00 19.86
CA GLY A 282 17.31 33.58 19.87
C GLY A 282 17.53 32.06 19.94
N LYS A 283 16.47 31.26 19.69
CA LYS A 283 16.60 29.79 19.66
C LYS A 283 17.11 29.28 18.32
N VAL A 284 17.90 28.23 18.37
CA VAL A 284 18.34 27.46 17.19
C VAL A 284 17.39 26.29 17.02
N ILE A 285 16.81 26.18 15.84
CA ILE A 285 15.89 25.09 15.51
C ILE A 285 16.65 23.98 14.80
N HIS A 286 16.53 22.75 15.31
CA HIS A 286 17.12 21.56 14.72
C HIS A 286 16.04 20.67 14.14
N GLY A 287 16.18 20.28 12.86
CA GLY A 287 15.38 19.21 12.25
C GLY A 287 16.03 17.85 12.50
N TYR A 288 15.25 16.88 13.00
CA TYR A 288 15.68 15.50 13.18
C TYR A 288 14.75 14.59 12.35
N ALA A 289 15.09 14.39 11.12
CA ALA A 289 14.56 13.38 10.20
C ALA A 289 15.13 13.59 8.78
N ALA A 290 15.19 12.53 8.00
CA ALA A 290 15.58 12.59 6.58
C ALA A 290 14.73 11.59 5.79
N SER A 291 13.39 11.70 5.89
CA SER A 291 12.44 10.90 5.13
C SER A 291 11.86 11.68 3.95
N THR A 292 11.30 11.00 2.96
CA THR A 292 10.55 11.61 1.85
C THR A 292 9.45 12.54 2.39
N LYS A 293 8.71 12.09 3.40
CA LYS A 293 7.64 12.86 4.08
C LYS A 293 8.16 14.13 4.74
N GLY A 294 9.25 14.01 5.52
CA GLY A 294 9.89 15.18 6.15
C GLY A 294 10.35 16.20 5.10
N ASN A 295 10.90 15.73 3.99
CA ASN A 295 11.30 16.60 2.87
C ASN A 295 10.09 17.28 2.22
N THR A 296 8.99 16.57 1.98
CA THR A 296 7.73 17.13 1.48
C THR A 296 7.23 18.25 2.40
N THR A 297 7.21 18.02 3.72
CA THR A 297 6.79 19.02 4.71
C THR A 297 7.66 20.27 4.67
N LEU A 298 9.00 20.11 4.68
CA LEU A 298 9.94 21.25 4.67
C LEU A 298 9.78 22.07 3.39
N GLN A 299 9.68 21.42 2.23
CA GLN A 299 9.48 22.09 0.95
C GLN A 299 8.12 22.80 0.87
N PHE A 300 7.05 22.14 1.26
CA PHE A 300 5.71 22.72 1.22
C PHE A 300 5.57 23.91 2.19
N TYR A 301 6.22 23.84 3.37
CA TYR A 301 6.24 24.93 4.33
C TYR A 301 7.27 26.01 4.00
N GLU A 302 8.10 25.80 2.96
CA GLU A 302 9.15 26.74 2.56
C GLU A 302 10.18 27.02 3.68
N ILE A 303 10.43 26.00 4.50
CA ILE A 303 11.39 26.07 5.59
C ILE A 303 12.79 25.83 4.99
N THR A 304 13.64 26.84 5.07
CA THR A 304 15.02 26.81 4.57
C THR A 304 16.00 26.94 5.72
N PRO A 305 17.22 26.35 5.61
CA PRO A 305 18.28 26.59 6.58
C PRO A 305 18.82 28.02 6.39
N ASN A 306 18.52 28.93 7.31
CA ASN A 306 19.13 30.26 7.43
C ASN A 306 19.34 30.59 8.89
#